data_b93f1269d7d746efd5a6c35facf96827
#
_entry.id   b93f1269d7d746efd5a6c35facf96827
#
_cell.length_a   1.000
_cell.length_b   1.000
_cell.length_c   1.000
_cell.angle_alpha   90.00
_cell.angle_beta   90.00
_cell.angle_gamma   90.00
#
_symmetry.space_group_name_H-M   'P 1'
#
loop_
_entity.id
_entity.type
_entity.pdbx_description
1 polymer ?
#
loop_
_entity_poly.entity_id
_entity_poly.type
_entity_poly.pdbx_seq_one_letter_code
_entity_poly.pdbx_strand_id
1 'polypeptide(L)'
;MNDAVVRELLEEWQLTPDGEPNEVVPVRTRGGRPAVLKLGAAEHEHLALQHWHGRGAVQLLRADPRRFALLLERLHPEDLGDLWDVEACEVVAGLYGRLHVAAPPQLRTLRSYAERWAAELDALPRDAPLPRRLVEQAASLGRDLARDDASTGRMIHTDLHYASVLAGDREPWLAIDPKPVDGDPHYEVAPMLWNRWDELLSGPRSLRDGIRLRFHTLIDVAGFDERRARDWVVVRTMVDALRNLHGEPDHLTRCIAIAKAVQD
;
A
#
# COMPACT_ATOMS: atom_id res chain seq x y z
N MET A 1 2.62 -6.35 21.50
CA MET A 1 4.09 -6.37 21.24
C MET A 1 4.71 -7.36 22.21
N ASN A 2 5.70 -8.16 21.79
CA ASN A 2 6.35 -9.13 22.70
C ASN A 2 7.48 -8.41 23.46
N ASP A 3 7.25 -8.05 24.72
CA ASP A 3 8.17 -7.25 25.54
C ASP A 3 9.53 -7.93 25.79
N ALA A 4 9.58 -9.27 25.72
CA ALA A 4 10.86 -9.99 25.85
C ALA A 4 11.75 -9.76 24.62
N VAL A 5 11.18 -9.88 23.41
CA VAL A 5 11.90 -9.63 22.15
C VAL A 5 12.35 -8.18 22.05
N VAL A 6 11.51 -7.23 22.48
CA VAL A 6 11.88 -5.81 22.52
C VAL A 6 13.12 -5.61 23.39
N ARG A 7 13.14 -6.13 24.62
CA ARG A 7 14.29 -5.99 25.54
C ARG A 7 15.57 -6.58 24.96
N GLU A 8 15.49 -7.79 24.39
CA GLU A 8 16.63 -8.43 23.73
C GLU A 8 17.20 -7.57 22.59
N LEU A 9 16.33 -7.01 21.74
CA LEU A 9 16.75 -6.15 20.63
C LEU A 9 17.34 -4.81 21.11
N LEU A 10 16.78 -4.22 22.16
CA LEU A 10 17.33 -2.99 22.76
C LEU A 10 18.77 -3.22 23.27
N GLU A 11 19.02 -4.33 23.96
CA GLU A 11 20.37 -4.69 24.45
C GLU A 11 21.31 -5.02 23.29
N GLU A 12 20.90 -5.93 22.38
CA GLU A 12 21.72 -6.40 21.25
C GLU A 12 22.12 -5.25 20.31
N TRP A 13 21.16 -4.34 20.03
CA TRP A 13 21.39 -3.23 19.12
C TRP A 13 21.87 -1.95 19.83
N GLN A 14 22.07 -2.01 21.15
CA GLN A 14 22.54 -0.89 21.98
C GLN A 14 21.65 0.35 21.81
N LEU A 15 20.33 0.13 21.95
CA LEU A 15 19.32 1.16 21.83
C LEU A 15 18.84 1.61 23.20
N THR A 16 18.54 2.90 23.34
CA THR A 16 17.93 3.47 24.54
C THR A 16 16.50 3.89 24.21
N PRO A 17 15.49 3.45 24.96
CA PRO A 17 14.12 3.94 24.80
C PRO A 17 14.05 5.47 24.89
N ASP A 18 13.25 6.11 24.04
CA ASP A 18 13.15 7.58 23.90
C ASP A 18 11.70 8.03 23.64
N GLY A 19 10.78 7.49 24.38
CA GLY A 19 9.35 7.77 24.31
C GLY A 19 8.50 6.58 24.68
N GLU A 20 7.18 6.80 24.69
CA GLU A 20 6.22 5.73 24.95
C GLU A 20 6.05 4.85 23.71
N PRO A 21 6.05 3.51 23.88
CA PRO A 21 5.80 2.58 22.78
C PRO A 21 4.33 2.68 22.31
N ASN A 22 4.14 2.68 20.99
CA ASN A 22 2.85 2.51 20.35
C ASN A 22 2.94 1.34 19.36
N GLU A 23 2.65 1.54 18.09
CA GLU A 23 2.88 0.54 17.02
C GLU A 23 4.39 0.27 16.82
N VAL A 24 5.21 1.25 17.12
CA VAL A 24 6.68 1.18 17.13
C VAL A 24 7.24 1.65 18.46
N VAL A 25 8.48 1.28 18.76
CA VAL A 25 9.20 1.73 19.97
C VAL A 25 10.15 2.86 19.60
N PRO A 26 9.90 4.10 20.06
CA PRO A 26 10.84 5.19 19.89
C PRO A 26 12.14 4.92 20.64
N VAL A 27 13.29 5.07 19.98
CA VAL A 27 14.62 4.79 20.56
C VAL A 27 15.66 5.81 20.12
N ARG A 28 16.81 5.81 20.80
CA ARG A 28 18.07 6.41 20.34
C ARG A 28 19.11 5.34 20.12
N THR A 29 19.85 5.47 19.05
CA THR A 29 21.02 4.63 18.80
C THR A 29 22.15 5.01 19.77
N ARG A 30 23.19 4.18 19.90
CA ARG A 30 24.40 4.48 20.69
C ARG A 30 25.03 5.84 20.34
N GLY A 31 24.90 6.29 19.08
CA GLY A 31 25.38 7.60 18.61
C GLY A 31 24.42 8.76 18.90
N GLY A 32 23.31 8.54 19.62
CA GLY A 32 22.31 9.56 19.95
C GLY A 32 21.30 9.86 18.81
N ARG A 33 21.40 9.18 17.65
CA ARG A 33 20.46 9.39 16.54
C ARG A 33 19.05 8.90 16.91
N PRO A 34 18.02 9.73 16.73
CA PRO A 34 16.63 9.29 16.88
C PRO A 34 16.30 8.19 15.87
N ALA A 35 15.60 7.16 16.32
CA ALA A 35 15.18 6.01 15.51
C ALA A 35 13.88 5.43 16.05
N VAL A 36 13.28 4.50 15.32
CA VAL A 36 12.18 3.68 15.80
C VAL A 36 12.49 2.20 15.58
N LEU A 37 12.19 1.39 16.59
CA LEU A 37 12.24 -0.08 16.50
C LEU A 37 10.83 -0.58 16.18
N LYS A 38 10.68 -1.18 14.99
CA LYS A 38 9.44 -1.79 14.53
C LYS A 38 9.53 -3.31 14.67
N LEU A 39 8.49 -3.92 15.23
CA LEU A 39 8.28 -5.36 15.27
C LEU A 39 7.06 -5.75 14.44
N GLY A 40 7.06 -6.98 13.90
CA GLY A 40 5.97 -7.45 13.02
C GLY A 40 6.04 -6.88 11.61
N ALA A 41 7.24 -6.50 11.15
CA ALA A 41 7.47 -6.08 9.78
C ALA A 41 6.94 -7.10 8.75
N ALA A 42 6.51 -6.64 7.59
CA ALA A 42 6.11 -7.52 6.49
C ALA A 42 7.28 -8.40 6.02
N GLU A 43 6.98 -9.57 5.45
CA GLU A 43 7.97 -10.62 5.09
C GLU A 43 9.19 -10.07 4.34
N HIS A 44 9.01 -9.13 3.41
CA HIS A 44 10.06 -8.57 2.56
C HIS A 44 10.23 -7.05 2.70
N GLU A 45 9.66 -6.45 3.75
CA GLU A 45 9.76 -5.01 3.98
C GLU A 45 11.22 -4.52 4.02
N HIS A 46 12.09 -5.24 4.71
CA HIS A 46 13.52 -4.93 4.79
C HIS A 46 14.19 -4.90 3.42
N LEU A 47 13.81 -5.78 2.49
CA LEU A 47 14.38 -5.82 1.13
C LEU A 47 13.99 -4.56 0.35
N ALA A 48 12.73 -4.15 0.41
CA ALA A 48 12.27 -2.93 -0.24
C ALA A 48 13.02 -1.70 0.29
N LEU A 49 13.08 -1.55 1.61
CA LEU A 49 13.77 -0.44 2.25
C LEU A 49 15.27 -0.41 1.95
N GLN A 50 15.92 -1.59 1.84
CA GLN A 50 17.31 -1.70 1.39
C GLN A 50 17.47 -1.22 -0.06
N HIS A 51 16.60 -1.64 -0.99
CA HIS A 51 16.68 -1.25 -2.39
C HIS A 51 16.42 0.24 -2.62
N TRP A 52 15.50 0.81 -1.89
CA TRP A 52 15.22 2.26 -1.97
C TRP A 52 16.31 3.13 -1.34
N HIS A 53 17.10 2.60 -0.39
CA HIS A 53 18.17 3.35 0.30
C HIS A 53 17.69 4.72 0.82
N GLY A 54 16.49 4.77 1.35
CA GLY A 54 15.87 6.00 1.84
C GLY A 54 15.36 6.96 0.75
N ARG A 55 15.44 6.64 -0.52
CA ARG A 55 14.91 7.49 -1.61
C ARG A 55 13.40 7.32 -1.73
N GLY A 56 12.66 8.34 -1.30
CA GLY A 56 11.20 8.32 -1.28
C GLY A 56 10.57 7.42 -0.20
N ALA A 57 11.38 6.75 0.61
CA ALA A 57 10.94 5.91 1.71
C ALA A 57 11.79 6.11 2.97
N VAL A 58 11.25 5.68 4.11
CA VAL A 58 11.95 5.67 5.39
C VAL A 58 13.28 4.91 5.29
N GLN A 59 14.33 5.45 5.93
CA GLN A 59 15.65 4.83 5.87
C GLN A 59 15.75 3.65 6.84
N LEU A 60 16.11 2.48 6.31
CA LEU A 60 16.46 1.32 7.10
C LEU A 60 17.86 1.49 7.72
N LEU A 61 17.98 1.39 9.04
CA LEU A 61 19.24 1.47 9.77
C LEU A 61 19.78 0.08 10.11
N ARG A 62 18.87 -0.85 10.50
CA ARG A 62 19.19 -2.24 10.80
C ARG A 62 17.98 -3.13 10.59
N ALA A 63 18.18 -4.40 10.26
CA ALA A 63 17.11 -5.39 10.13
C ALA A 63 17.49 -6.72 10.78
N ASP A 64 16.52 -7.38 11.38
CA ASP A 64 16.53 -8.80 11.69
C ASP A 64 15.28 -9.47 11.07
N PRO A 65 15.41 -9.99 9.84
CA PRO A 65 14.28 -10.60 9.15
C PRO A 65 13.71 -11.84 9.86
N ARG A 66 14.53 -12.55 10.67
CA ARG A 66 14.07 -13.74 11.42
C ARG A 66 13.12 -13.38 12.55
N ARG A 67 13.33 -12.23 13.18
CA ARG A 67 12.46 -11.69 14.24
C ARG A 67 11.45 -10.68 13.73
N PHE A 68 11.38 -10.46 12.39
CA PHE A 68 10.54 -9.43 11.77
C PHE A 68 10.74 -8.07 12.43
N ALA A 69 12.00 -7.72 12.72
CA ALA A 69 12.37 -6.50 13.42
C ALA A 69 13.19 -5.57 12.52
N LEU A 70 12.83 -4.28 12.53
CA LEU A 70 13.51 -3.24 11.79
C LEU A 70 13.84 -2.07 12.71
N LEU A 71 15.03 -1.51 12.54
CA LEU A 71 15.41 -0.20 13.07
C LEU A 71 15.36 0.79 11.93
N LEU A 72 14.51 1.79 12.06
CA LEU A 72 14.23 2.79 11.03
C LEU A 72 14.62 4.18 11.53
N GLU A 73 14.90 5.12 10.62
CA GLU A 73 14.95 6.54 11.00
C GLU A 73 13.61 6.95 11.61
N ARG A 74 13.64 7.89 12.55
CA ARG A 74 12.42 8.45 13.12
C ARG A 74 11.92 9.55 12.20
N LEU A 75 10.68 9.43 11.77
CA LEU A 75 9.95 10.43 11.02
C LEU A 75 9.05 11.26 11.97
N HIS A 76 8.48 12.32 11.45
CA HIS A 76 7.46 13.09 12.15
C HIS A 76 6.12 12.34 12.10
N PRO A 77 5.21 12.58 13.07
CA PRO A 77 3.92 11.89 13.12
C PRO A 77 2.90 12.40 12.08
N GLU A 78 3.17 13.55 11.45
CA GLU A 78 2.29 14.13 10.44
C GLU A 78 2.28 13.26 9.19
N ASP A 79 1.09 12.88 8.76
CA ASP A 79 0.83 12.13 7.54
C ASP A 79 0.10 12.97 6.48
N LEU A 80 -0.32 12.36 5.37
CA LEU A 80 -1.06 13.06 4.32
C LEU A 80 -2.54 13.29 4.66
N GLY A 81 -3.01 12.87 5.84
CA GLY A 81 -4.39 13.03 6.29
C GLY A 81 -4.85 14.48 6.37
N ASP A 82 -3.94 15.40 6.67
CA ASP A 82 -4.23 16.84 6.78
C ASP A 82 -4.16 17.58 5.44
N LEU A 83 -3.67 16.95 4.37
CA LEU A 83 -3.60 17.56 3.04
C LEU A 83 -4.94 17.48 2.30
N TRP A 84 -5.14 18.39 1.35
CA TRP A 84 -6.22 18.27 0.38
C TRP A 84 -6.06 16.99 -0.47
N ASP A 85 -7.18 16.34 -0.80
CA ASP A 85 -7.19 15.09 -1.58
C ASP A 85 -6.30 15.11 -2.83
N VAL A 86 -6.38 16.19 -3.61
CA VAL A 86 -5.58 16.34 -4.84
C VAL A 86 -4.10 16.41 -4.49
N GLU A 87 -3.73 17.23 -3.52
CA GLU A 87 -2.34 17.39 -3.07
C GLU A 87 -1.77 16.06 -2.52
N ALA A 88 -2.54 15.34 -1.71
CA ALA A 88 -2.14 14.02 -1.22
C ALA A 88 -1.95 13.01 -2.36
N CYS A 89 -2.85 13.01 -3.36
CA CYS A 89 -2.70 12.17 -4.56
C CYS A 89 -1.45 12.55 -5.37
N GLU A 90 -1.15 13.83 -5.52
CA GLU A 90 0.07 14.31 -6.21
C GLU A 90 1.34 13.87 -5.49
N VAL A 91 1.38 13.95 -4.15
CA VAL A 91 2.50 13.46 -3.33
C VAL A 91 2.70 11.96 -3.55
N VAL A 92 1.63 11.16 -3.41
CA VAL A 92 1.70 9.69 -3.57
C VAL A 92 2.14 9.32 -4.99
N ALA A 93 1.55 9.91 -6.02
CA ALA A 93 1.93 9.66 -7.41
C ALA A 93 3.39 10.07 -7.71
N GLY A 94 3.87 11.15 -7.11
CA GLY A 94 5.26 11.58 -7.18
C GLY A 94 6.24 10.59 -6.53
N LEU A 95 5.81 9.88 -5.48
CA LEU A 95 6.62 8.83 -4.85
C LEU A 95 6.77 7.59 -5.76
N TYR A 96 5.78 7.23 -6.56
CA TYR A 96 5.85 6.08 -7.46
C TYR A 96 7.09 6.10 -8.36
N GLY A 97 7.45 7.25 -8.93
CA GLY A 97 8.62 7.38 -9.80
C GLY A 97 9.96 7.03 -9.12
N ARG A 98 10.01 7.07 -7.78
CA ARG A 98 11.19 6.74 -6.97
C ARG A 98 11.14 5.32 -6.41
N LEU A 99 9.94 4.82 -6.13
CA LEU A 99 9.72 3.53 -5.48
C LEU A 99 9.66 2.39 -6.50
N HIS A 100 9.19 2.63 -7.74
CA HIS A 100 9.06 1.60 -8.77
C HIS A 100 10.42 1.27 -9.44
N VAL A 101 11.32 0.71 -8.67
CA VAL A 101 12.63 0.23 -9.15
C VAL A 101 12.54 -1.22 -9.65
N ALA A 102 13.60 -1.76 -10.25
CA ALA A 102 13.66 -3.17 -10.64
C ALA A 102 13.42 -4.08 -9.42
N ALA A 103 12.55 -5.06 -9.58
CA ALA A 103 12.21 -5.98 -8.49
C ALA A 103 13.34 -6.98 -8.22
N PRO A 104 13.73 -7.18 -6.95
CA PRO A 104 14.65 -8.26 -6.61
C PRO A 104 13.95 -9.63 -6.70
N PRO A 105 14.69 -10.70 -7.07
CA PRO A 105 14.11 -12.02 -7.38
C PRO A 105 13.48 -12.73 -6.16
N GLN A 106 13.66 -12.22 -4.95
CA GLN A 106 13.09 -12.79 -3.73
C GLN A 106 11.61 -12.45 -3.56
N LEU A 107 11.11 -11.42 -4.26
CA LEU A 107 9.72 -11.00 -4.14
C LEU A 107 8.78 -11.95 -4.87
N ARG A 108 7.61 -12.15 -4.29
CA ARG A 108 6.51 -12.84 -4.98
C ARG A 108 5.99 -11.97 -6.12
N THR A 109 5.58 -12.59 -7.21
CA THR A 109 5.07 -11.86 -8.37
C THR A 109 3.59 -11.54 -8.23
N LEU A 110 3.19 -10.34 -8.63
CA LEU A 110 1.78 -9.93 -8.72
C LEU A 110 1.00 -10.85 -9.67
N ARG A 111 1.67 -11.37 -10.72
CA ARG A 111 1.13 -12.38 -11.64
C ARG A 111 0.58 -13.59 -10.88
N SER A 112 1.36 -14.18 -9.96
CA SER A 112 0.92 -15.35 -9.19
C SER A 112 -0.26 -15.07 -8.27
N TYR A 113 -0.37 -13.84 -7.80
CA TYR A 113 -1.54 -13.40 -7.04
C TYR A 113 -2.76 -13.23 -7.95
N ALA A 114 -2.61 -12.59 -9.11
CA ALA A 114 -3.71 -12.35 -10.05
C ALA A 114 -4.31 -13.67 -10.59
N GLU A 115 -3.49 -14.67 -10.89
CA GLU A 115 -3.94 -16.02 -11.26
C GLU A 115 -4.81 -16.65 -10.18
N ARG A 116 -4.34 -16.61 -8.93
CA ARG A 116 -5.09 -17.15 -7.79
C ARG A 116 -6.39 -16.39 -7.56
N TRP A 117 -6.35 -15.06 -7.58
CA TRP A 117 -7.54 -14.23 -7.38
C TRP A 117 -8.60 -14.44 -8.46
N ALA A 118 -8.19 -14.61 -9.71
CA ALA A 118 -9.10 -14.92 -10.80
C ALA A 118 -9.82 -16.25 -10.55
N ALA A 119 -9.10 -17.28 -10.09
CA ALA A 119 -9.69 -18.58 -9.75
C ALA A 119 -10.63 -18.49 -8.53
N GLU A 120 -10.27 -17.72 -7.50
CA GLU A 120 -11.10 -17.50 -6.32
C GLU A 120 -12.42 -16.75 -6.68
N LEU A 121 -12.33 -15.75 -7.56
CA LEU A 121 -13.51 -15.01 -8.07
C LEU A 121 -14.42 -15.91 -8.93
N ASP A 122 -13.86 -16.76 -9.78
CA ASP A 122 -14.63 -17.73 -10.60
C ASP A 122 -15.35 -18.76 -9.73
N ALA A 123 -14.74 -19.16 -8.60
CA ALA A 123 -15.30 -20.11 -7.66
C ALA A 123 -16.42 -19.53 -6.76
N LEU A 124 -16.63 -18.20 -6.80
CA LEU A 124 -17.60 -17.53 -5.94
C LEU A 124 -19.03 -18.00 -6.25
N PRO A 125 -19.83 -18.40 -5.23
CA PRO A 125 -21.22 -18.78 -5.40
C PRO A 125 -22.06 -17.69 -6.11
N ARG A 126 -23.07 -18.11 -6.86
CA ARG A 126 -23.92 -17.17 -7.61
C ARG A 126 -24.79 -16.26 -6.75
N ASP A 127 -25.07 -16.69 -5.53
CA ASP A 127 -25.84 -15.98 -4.50
C ASP A 127 -24.97 -15.11 -3.57
N ALA A 128 -23.66 -15.03 -3.83
CA ALA A 128 -22.79 -14.13 -3.10
C ALA A 128 -23.26 -12.67 -3.25
N PRO A 129 -23.11 -11.84 -2.19
CA PRO A 129 -23.64 -10.46 -2.16
C PRO A 129 -22.80 -9.48 -2.99
N LEU A 130 -22.34 -9.90 -4.15
CA LEU A 130 -21.57 -9.08 -5.11
C LEU A 130 -22.22 -9.10 -6.50
N PRO A 131 -22.23 -7.96 -7.24
CA PRO A 131 -22.76 -7.92 -8.58
C PRO A 131 -22.02 -8.90 -9.50
N ARG A 132 -22.73 -9.94 -9.96
CA ARG A 132 -22.15 -11.03 -10.76
C ARG A 132 -21.33 -10.53 -11.96
N ARG A 133 -21.82 -9.50 -12.65
CA ARG A 133 -21.10 -8.89 -13.78
C ARG A 133 -19.72 -8.34 -13.39
N LEU A 134 -19.59 -7.70 -12.22
CA LEU A 134 -18.32 -7.17 -11.75
C LEU A 134 -17.36 -8.30 -11.36
N VAL A 135 -17.87 -9.36 -10.73
CA VAL A 135 -17.07 -10.54 -10.37
C VAL A 135 -16.51 -11.21 -11.62
N GLU A 136 -17.34 -11.48 -12.62
CA GLU A 136 -16.92 -12.10 -13.89
C GLU A 136 -15.93 -11.21 -14.66
N GLN A 137 -16.15 -9.91 -14.67
CA GLN A 137 -15.23 -8.93 -15.25
C GLN A 137 -13.88 -8.97 -14.54
N ALA A 138 -13.86 -8.88 -13.20
CA ALA A 138 -12.62 -8.90 -12.44
C ALA A 138 -11.83 -10.21 -12.60
N ALA A 139 -12.53 -11.36 -12.67
CA ALA A 139 -11.90 -12.65 -12.93
C ALA A 139 -11.29 -12.70 -14.34
N SER A 140 -11.97 -12.17 -15.36
CA SER A 140 -11.43 -12.09 -16.73
C SER A 140 -10.21 -11.19 -16.79
N LEU A 141 -10.30 -9.97 -16.25
CA LEU A 141 -9.20 -9.01 -16.19
C LEU A 141 -8.00 -9.58 -15.43
N GLY A 142 -8.23 -10.23 -14.29
CA GLY A 142 -7.17 -10.88 -13.51
C GLY A 142 -6.40 -11.93 -14.31
N ARG A 143 -7.08 -12.74 -15.13
CA ARG A 143 -6.43 -13.71 -16.05
C ARG A 143 -5.64 -13.03 -17.16
N ASP A 144 -6.16 -11.97 -17.74
CA ASP A 144 -5.47 -11.25 -18.81
C ASP A 144 -4.22 -10.54 -18.29
N LEU A 145 -4.34 -9.84 -17.16
CA LEU A 145 -3.23 -9.19 -16.46
C LEU A 145 -2.17 -10.19 -16.00
N ALA A 146 -2.56 -11.38 -15.53
CA ALA A 146 -1.62 -12.43 -15.14
C ALA A 146 -0.78 -12.97 -16.30
N ARG A 147 -1.27 -12.89 -17.54
CA ARG A 147 -0.56 -13.32 -18.75
C ARG A 147 0.32 -12.24 -19.36
N ASP A 148 0.13 -11.00 -18.97
CA ASP A 148 0.88 -9.86 -19.48
C ASP A 148 2.22 -9.74 -18.76
N ASP A 149 3.32 -9.68 -19.52
CA ASP A 149 4.66 -9.54 -18.99
C ASP A 149 4.88 -8.21 -18.24
N ALA A 150 4.16 -7.17 -18.60
CA ALA A 150 4.20 -5.88 -17.90
C ALA A 150 3.64 -5.94 -16.46
N SER A 151 3.02 -7.05 -16.05
CA SER A 151 2.55 -7.27 -14.67
C SER A 151 3.64 -7.70 -13.68
N THR A 152 4.91 -7.70 -14.12
CA THR A 152 6.08 -8.01 -13.30
C THR A 152 7.26 -7.12 -13.68
N GLY A 153 8.36 -7.22 -12.94
CA GLY A 153 9.62 -6.52 -13.23
C GLY A 153 9.84 -5.24 -12.44
N ARG A 154 8.81 -4.75 -11.74
CA ARG A 154 8.94 -3.59 -10.84
C ARG A 154 8.61 -3.97 -9.40
N MET A 155 9.44 -3.50 -8.47
CA MET A 155 9.09 -3.54 -7.06
C MET A 155 8.07 -2.46 -6.79
N ILE A 156 6.91 -2.84 -6.24
CA ILE A 156 5.82 -1.94 -5.87
C ILE A 156 5.53 -2.05 -4.38
N HIS A 157 5.00 -0.98 -3.79
CA HIS A 157 4.74 -0.87 -2.36
C HIS A 157 3.50 -1.65 -1.90
N THR A 158 2.49 -1.70 -2.74
CA THR A 158 1.15 -2.30 -2.63
C THR A 158 0.18 -1.69 -1.61
N ASP A 159 0.63 -0.88 -0.68
CA ASP A 159 -0.23 -0.28 0.35
C ASP A 159 0.11 1.20 0.61
N LEU A 160 0.41 1.94 -0.46
CA LEU A 160 0.74 3.36 -0.35
C LEU A 160 -0.53 4.21 -0.32
N HIS A 161 -0.78 4.87 0.80
CA HIS A 161 -1.94 5.71 1.06
C HIS A 161 -1.62 6.81 2.07
N TYR A 162 -2.60 7.62 2.47
CA TYR A 162 -2.43 8.79 3.34
C TYR A 162 -1.60 8.51 4.60
N ALA A 163 -1.94 7.47 5.37
CA ALA A 163 -1.27 7.15 6.62
C ALA A 163 0.04 6.34 6.46
N SER A 164 0.36 5.89 5.25
CA SER A 164 1.64 5.22 4.95
C SER A 164 2.68 6.15 4.32
N VAL A 165 2.48 7.47 4.45
CA VAL A 165 3.42 8.52 4.01
C VAL A 165 3.54 9.54 5.13
N LEU A 166 4.73 9.66 5.72
CA LEU A 166 5.00 10.54 6.85
C LEU A 166 5.95 11.67 6.47
N ALA A 167 5.82 12.79 7.19
CA ALA A 167 6.76 13.91 7.08
C ALA A 167 8.15 13.55 7.60
N GLY A 168 9.19 14.07 6.97
CA GLY A 168 10.57 13.81 7.38
C GLY A 168 11.50 14.98 7.19
N ASP A 169 12.62 15.00 7.94
CA ASP A 169 13.63 16.07 7.83
C ASP A 169 14.43 15.99 6.52
N ARG A 170 14.63 14.78 6.00
CA ARG A 170 15.46 14.52 4.84
C ARG A 170 14.75 14.80 3.52
N GLU A 171 13.47 14.50 3.48
CA GLU A 171 12.54 14.76 2.38
C GLU A 171 11.18 15.14 2.99
N PRO A 172 10.37 15.98 2.31
CA PRO A 172 9.08 16.40 2.86
C PRO A 172 8.17 15.23 3.23
N TRP A 173 8.14 14.21 2.36
CA TRP A 173 7.28 13.03 2.49
C TRP A 173 8.04 11.75 2.17
N LEU A 174 7.88 10.74 3.02
CA LEU A 174 8.56 9.46 2.94
C LEU A 174 7.57 8.32 3.17
N ALA A 175 7.58 7.33 2.26
CA ALA A 175 6.77 6.13 2.39
C ALA A 175 7.26 5.24 3.53
N ILE A 176 6.31 4.62 4.24
CA ILE A 176 6.54 3.65 5.30
C ILE A 176 5.70 2.38 5.06
N ASP A 177 6.00 1.30 5.77
CA ASP A 177 5.21 0.06 5.83
C ASP A 177 4.95 -0.64 4.49
N PRO A 178 5.96 -0.79 3.61
CA PRO A 178 5.75 -1.47 2.35
C PRO A 178 5.42 -2.95 2.54
N LYS A 179 4.51 -3.45 1.69
CA LYS A 179 4.21 -4.88 1.50
C LYS A 179 4.66 -5.29 0.10
N PRO A 180 5.99 -5.32 -0.16
CA PRO A 180 6.51 -5.28 -1.51
C PRO A 180 6.22 -6.55 -2.29
N VAL A 181 5.91 -6.37 -3.59
CA VAL A 181 5.82 -7.46 -4.57
C VAL A 181 6.54 -7.05 -5.86
N ASP A 182 6.92 -8.05 -6.65
CA ASP A 182 7.32 -7.86 -8.03
C ASP A 182 6.05 -7.72 -8.87
N GLY A 183 5.73 -6.51 -9.33
CA GLY A 183 4.42 -6.21 -9.87
C GLY A 183 4.36 -5.10 -10.91
N ASP A 184 3.14 -4.69 -11.14
CA ASP A 184 2.75 -3.64 -12.06
C ASP A 184 2.52 -2.33 -11.29
N PRO A 185 3.19 -1.23 -11.65
CA PRO A 185 2.96 0.08 -11.07
C PRO A 185 1.49 0.52 -10.99
N HIS A 186 0.69 0.20 -12.00
CA HIS A 186 -0.73 0.60 -12.06
C HIS A 186 -1.59 -0.04 -10.97
N TYR A 187 -1.12 -1.13 -10.34
CA TYR A 187 -1.77 -1.77 -9.20
C TYR A 187 -1.83 -0.86 -7.96
N GLU A 188 -0.95 0.13 -7.86
CA GLU A 188 -0.78 1.00 -6.70
C GLU A 188 -1.89 2.06 -6.53
N VAL A 189 -2.70 2.30 -7.55
CA VAL A 189 -3.72 3.37 -7.54
C VAL A 189 -4.82 3.12 -6.48
N ALA A 190 -5.23 1.88 -6.29
CA ALA A 190 -6.41 1.53 -5.50
C ALA A 190 -6.39 1.98 -4.02
N PRO A 191 -5.29 1.90 -3.25
CA PRO A 191 -5.27 2.31 -1.84
C PRO A 191 -5.72 3.74 -1.59
N MET A 192 -5.38 4.67 -2.47
CA MET A 192 -5.82 6.06 -2.35
C MET A 192 -7.32 6.24 -2.58
N LEU A 193 -7.98 5.31 -3.27
CA LEU A 193 -9.41 5.44 -3.62
C LEU A 193 -10.33 5.03 -2.47
N TRP A 194 -9.91 4.13 -1.57
CA TRP A 194 -10.75 3.65 -0.48
C TRP A 194 -10.43 4.26 0.90
N ASN A 195 -9.30 4.94 1.04
CA ASN A 195 -8.98 5.66 2.26
C ASN A 195 -9.72 7.00 2.33
N ARG A 196 -9.86 7.56 3.53
CA ARG A 196 -10.61 8.81 3.81
C ARG A 196 -12.03 8.79 3.20
N TRP A 197 -12.72 7.65 3.38
CA TRP A 197 -14.02 7.42 2.78
C TRP A 197 -15.11 8.37 3.25
N ASP A 198 -15.11 8.70 4.55
CA ASP A 198 -16.10 9.61 5.15
C ASP A 198 -16.02 11.02 4.55
N GLU A 199 -14.84 11.45 4.16
CA GLU A 199 -14.67 12.73 3.48
C GLU A 199 -15.24 12.72 2.06
N LEU A 200 -15.11 11.60 1.36
CA LEU A 200 -15.77 11.43 0.06
C LEU A 200 -17.29 11.46 0.17
N LEU A 201 -17.85 10.88 1.25
CA LEU A 201 -19.30 10.88 1.50
C LEU A 201 -19.83 12.25 1.92
N SER A 202 -19.08 13.01 2.70
CA SER A 202 -19.51 14.31 3.25
C SER A 202 -19.05 15.51 2.41
N GLY A 203 -18.23 15.29 1.40
CA GLY A 203 -17.65 16.33 0.56
C GLY A 203 -18.68 17.02 -0.36
N PRO A 204 -18.30 18.13 -0.99
CA PRO A 204 -19.19 18.91 -1.86
C PRO A 204 -19.42 18.26 -3.24
N ARG A 205 -18.65 17.23 -3.58
CA ARG A 205 -18.78 16.47 -4.83
C ARG A 205 -19.60 15.21 -4.62
N SER A 206 -20.17 14.66 -5.71
CA SER A 206 -20.70 13.31 -5.63
C SER A 206 -19.58 12.33 -5.30
N LEU A 207 -19.92 11.23 -4.59
CA LEU A 207 -18.97 10.17 -4.27
C LEU A 207 -18.20 9.69 -5.53
N ARG A 208 -18.94 9.50 -6.63
CA ARG A 208 -18.37 9.11 -7.92
C ARG A 208 -17.33 10.11 -8.44
N ASP A 209 -17.65 11.41 -8.42
CA ASP A 209 -16.76 12.45 -8.90
C ASP A 209 -15.53 12.60 -8.00
N GLY A 210 -15.69 12.40 -6.69
CA GLY A 210 -14.56 12.38 -5.75
C GLY A 210 -13.59 11.23 -6.01
N ILE A 211 -14.10 10.01 -6.22
CA ILE A 211 -13.29 8.84 -6.58
C ILE A 211 -12.57 9.06 -7.90
N ARG A 212 -13.27 9.58 -8.92
CA ARG A 212 -12.70 9.87 -10.24
C ARG A 212 -11.61 10.94 -10.17
N LEU A 213 -11.83 11.97 -9.38
CA LEU A 213 -10.82 13.02 -9.18
C LEU A 213 -9.52 12.42 -8.62
N ARG A 214 -9.60 11.62 -7.57
CA ARG A 214 -8.43 10.91 -7.01
C ARG A 214 -7.77 10.02 -8.07
N PHE A 215 -8.57 9.21 -8.76
CA PHE A 215 -8.08 8.29 -9.79
C PHE A 215 -7.32 9.02 -10.90
N HIS A 216 -7.94 10.04 -11.50
CA HIS A 216 -7.31 10.80 -12.60
C HIS A 216 -6.09 11.59 -12.12
N THR A 217 -6.12 12.21 -10.94
CA THR A 217 -4.94 12.89 -10.39
C THR A 217 -3.75 11.92 -10.26
N LEU A 218 -3.99 10.71 -9.73
CA LEU A 218 -2.92 9.71 -9.56
C LEU A 218 -2.33 9.28 -10.90
N ILE A 219 -3.17 8.92 -11.88
CA ILE A 219 -2.68 8.42 -13.17
C ILE A 219 -2.03 9.51 -14.00
N ASP A 220 -2.55 10.74 -13.99
CA ASP A 220 -2.00 11.86 -14.74
C ASP A 220 -0.61 12.25 -14.22
N VAL A 221 -0.46 12.38 -12.89
CA VAL A 221 0.84 12.72 -12.28
C VAL A 221 1.86 11.58 -12.43
N ALA A 222 1.43 10.33 -12.29
CA ALA A 222 2.30 9.16 -12.44
C ALA A 222 2.61 8.82 -13.92
N GLY A 223 1.86 9.37 -14.88
CA GLY A 223 1.97 9.02 -16.29
C GLY A 223 1.51 7.59 -16.59
N PHE A 224 0.48 7.10 -15.88
CA PHE A 224 0.00 5.74 -16.03
C PHE A 224 -1.02 5.62 -17.17
N ASP A 225 -1.06 4.46 -17.82
CA ASP A 225 -2.13 4.10 -18.75
C ASP A 225 -3.46 3.97 -18.01
N GLU A 226 -4.44 4.77 -18.40
CA GLU A 226 -5.74 4.85 -17.74
C GLU A 226 -6.48 3.51 -17.75
N ARG A 227 -6.48 2.81 -18.90
CA ARG A 227 -7.17 1.52 -19.04
C ARG A 227 -6.55 0.48 -18.10
N ARG A 228 -5.23 0.38 -18.08
CA ARG A 228 -4.52 -0.57 -17.26
C ARG A 228 -4.69 -0.29 -15.77
N ALA A 229 -4.64 0.97 -15.36
CA ALA A 229 -4.90 1.38 -13.98
C ALA A 229 -6.34 1.04 -13.56
N ARG A 230 -7.32 1.31 -14.41
CA ARG A 230 -8.73 0.96 -14.22
C ARG A 230 -8.90 -0.55 -14.05
N ASP A 231 -8.31 -1.35 -14.93
CA ASP A 231 -8.40 -2.81 -14.89
C ASP A 231 -7.86 -3.36 -13.56
N TRP A 232 -6.70 -2.86 -13.09
CA TRP A 232 -6.17 -3.21 -11.78
C TRP A 232 -7.04 -2.77 -10.60
N VAL A 233 -7.63 -1.57 -10.66
CA VAL A 233 -8.55 -1.10 -9.61
C VAL A 233 -9.77 -2.02 -9.53
N VAL A 234 -10.36 -2.43 -10.67
CA VAL A 234 -11.50 -3.35 -10.69
C VAL A 234 -11.12 -4.72 -10.08
N VAL A 235 -10.00 -5.29 -10.49
CA VAL A 235 -9.52 -6.57 -9.93
C VAL A 235 -9.30 -6.44 -8.42
N ARG A 236 -8.57 -5.41 -7.99
CA ARG A 236 -8.18 -5.24 -6.60
C ARG A 236 -9.37 -5.00 -5.67
N THR A 237 -10.33 -4.18 -6.09
CA THR A 237 -11.54 -3.93 -5.29
C THR A 237 -12.44 -5.15 -5.20
N MET A 238 -12.56 -5.95 -6.25
CA MET A 238 -13.36 -7.18 -6.20
C MET A 238 -12.69 -8.28 -5.37
N VAL A 239 -11.36 -8.35 -5.37
CA VAL A 239 -10.60 -9.24 -4.47
C VAL A 239 -10.72 -8.80 -3.02
N ASP A 240 -10.69 -7.51 -2.75
CA ASP A 240 -10.89 -6.97 -1.41
C ASP A 240 -12.33 -7.27 -0.90
N ALA A 241 -13.34 -7.08 -1.74
CA ALA A 241 -14.72 -7.46 -1.45
C ALA A 241 -14.87 -8.98 -1.19
N LEU A 242 -14.19 -9.82 -1.99
CA LEU A 242 -14.18 -11.28 -1.81
C LEU A 242 -13.62 -11.68 -0.43
N ARG A 243 -12.53 -11.06 0.00
CA ARG A 243 -11.92 -11.35 1.31
C ARG A 243 -12.77 -10.92 2.49
N ASN A 244 -13.66 -9.94 2.28
CA ASN A 244 -14.51 -9.34 3.30
C ASN A 244 -16.00 -9.66 3.10
N LEU A 245 -16.36 -10.76 2.43
CA LEU A 245 -17.74 -11.15 2.13
C LEU A 245 -18.66 -11.22 3.35
N HIS A 246 -18.11 -11.59 4.50
CA HIS A 246 -18.82 -11.73 5.78
C HIS A 246 -18.49 -10.59 6.77
N GLY A 247 -17.80 -9.54 6.28
CA GLY A 247 -17.47 -8.35 7.05
C GLY A 247 -18.61 -7.32 7.06
N GLU A 248 -18.25 -6.07 7.31
CA GLU A 248 -19.20 -4.95 7.34
C GLU A 248 -19.84 -4.73 5.95
N PRO A 249 -21.19 -4.61 5.86
CA PRO A 249 -21.88 -4.40 4.59
C PRO A 249 -21.41 -3.17 3.82
N ASP A 250 -21.03 -2.11 4.52
CA ASP A 250 -20.52 -0.87 3.94
C ASP A 250 -19.20 -1.08 3.20
N HIS A 251 -18.41 -2.07 3.61
CA HIS A 251 -17.16 -2.43 2.92
C HIS A 251 -17.43 -2.93 1.49
N LEU A 252 -18.40 -3.81 1.32
CA LEU A 252 -18.80 -4.31 -0.02
C LEU A 252 -19.35 -3.18 -0.89
N THR A 253 -20.16 -2.31 -0.30
CA THR A 253 -20.72 -1.13 -0.99
C THR A 253 -19.61 -0.22 -1.48
N ARG A 254 -18.57 0.03 -0.68
CA ARG A 254 -17.38 0.80 -1.03
C ARG A 254 -16.64 0.19 -2.22
N CYS A 255 -16.33 -1.09 -2.15
CA CYS A 255 -15.64 -1.80 -3.24
C CYS A 255 -16.41 -1.70 -4.57
N ILE A 256 -17.73 -1.91 -4.53
CA ILE A 256 -18.61 -1.81 -5.70
C ILE A 256 -18.64 -0.37 -6.24
N ALA A 257 -18.72 0.62 -5.37
CA ALA A 257 -18.75 2.04 -5.77
C ALA A 257 -17.44 2.45 -6.48
N ILE A 258 -16.30 2.05 -5.94
CA ILE A 258 -14.99 2.33 -6.55
C ILE A 258 -14.89 1.65 -7.92
N ALA A 259 -15.18 0.33 -7.99
CA ALA A 259 -15.12 -0.42 -9.24
C ALA A 259 -15.99 0.18 -10.34
N LYS A 260 -17.17 0.73 -9.99
CA LYS A 260 -18.06 1.41 -10.94
C LYS A 260 -17.54 2.80 -11.32
N ALA A 261 -17.11 3.60 -10.34
CA ALA A 261 -16.70 4.98 -10.57
C ALA A 261 -15.56 5.12 -11.56
N VAL A 262 -14.57 4.20 -11.51
CA VAL A 262 -13.41 4.25 -12.42
C VAL A 262 -13.72 3.75 -13.84
N GLN A 263 -14.88 3.13 -14.08
CA GLN A 263 -15.25 2.56 -15.39
C GLN A 263 -16.11 3.50 -16.25
N ASP A 264 -16.69 4.51 -15.66
CA ASP A 264 -17.55 5.47 -16.32
C ASP A 264 -16.71 6.70 -16.73
#